data_8df64958cfbac0ed01342c66e04a3b6f
#
_entry.id   8df64958cfbac0ed01342c66e04a3b6f
#
_cell.length_a   1.000
_cell.length_b   1.000
_cell.length_c   1.000
_cell.angle_alpha   90.00
_cell.angle_beta   90.00
_cell.angle_gamma   90.00
#
_symmetry.space_group_name_H-M   'P 1'
#
loop_
_entity.id
_entity.type
_entity.pdbx_description
1 polymer ?
#
loop_
_entity_poly.entity_id
_entity_poly.type
_entity_poly.pdbx_seq_one_letter_code
_entity_poly.pdbx_strand_id
1 'polypeptide(L)'
;MTALDAAALQVLIARLTGIATEMGAVLARSGFSPNIKERHDHSCALFTAAGELLVQAEHIPVHLGSMPASVAAAIERFGPGTPGWATLADDDQIVLNDPFAGGTHLNDITVVAPCRRDGRLVGWVANRAHHADVGGAAPGSMPADATEIFAEGLRLPPVRLTAEVRAVILANSRTPDERSGDLDAQIGANRRGAQRLVELADAPLDEVLAHGERRMRAALTGLPDGTWRFADVIDSFGPAPHQQVDTHVRVEVIVAADMITFDLTASDDQRPGNVNAVEAVTVSAAVYALRSVLDPTLPVNGGALRAVHVRTRPGSIVAALAPAAVGAGNVEVSQRVADVCLGALAQALPGRVGAASQGTMNNLLIGGPAVDGRPAWVYYETVAGGQGGRVQGPGMSGVHTAMTNTRNTPVEALERAFPMRVRRLTLRTGSGGAGHHGGGDGVERDLEILEPATVSLITERRRSAPWGADGGEPGAVGENWLLPGGDESRAERLPDKCTISVELGDVVRMLTPGGGGWGPDPHV
;
A
#
# COMPACT_ATOMS: atom_id res chain seq x y z
N MET A 1 36.08 0.00 -16.00
CA MET A 1 35.50 -1.32 -15.68
C MET A 1 34.95 -1.89 -16.99
N THR A 2 35.27 -3.15 -17.34
CA THR A 2 34.67 -3.84 -18.48
C THR A 2 33.17 -4.04 -18.19
N ALA A 3 32.32 -3.66 -19.15
CA ALA A 3 30.86 -3.91 -19.05
C ALA A 3 30.62 -5.42 -18.83
N LEU A 4 29.68 -5.76 -17.94
CA LEU A 4 29.28 -7.15 -17.74
C LEU A 4 28.68 -7.71 -19.03
N ASP A 5 28.94 -8.98 -19.33
CA ASP A 5 28.14 -9.67 -20.32
C ASP A 5 26.70 -9.88 -19.83
N ALA A 6 25.79 -10.17 -20.75
CA ALA A 6 24.37 -10.29 -20.43
C ALA A 6 24.07 -11.38 -19.38
N ALA A 7 24.81 -12.49 -19.39
CA ALA A 7 24.62 -13.59 -18.43
C ALA A 7 25.09 -13.19 -17.03
N ALA A 8 26.26 -12.57 -16.92
CA ALA A 8 26.80 -12.09 -15.66
C ALA A 8 25.91 -11.01 -15.03
N LEU A 9 25.32 -10.11 -15.85
CA LEU A 9 24.36 -9.11 -15.38
C LEU A 9 23.07 -9.77 -14.83
N GLN A 10 22.53 -10.78 -15.53
CA GLN A 10 21.35 -11.50 -15.04
C GLN A 10 21.64 -12.24 -13.72
N VAL A 11 22.81 -12.83 -13.57
CA VAL A 11 23.25 -13.46 -12.30
C VAL A 11 23.34 -12.41 -11.19
N LEU A 12 23.87 -11.22 -11.46
CA LEU A 12 23.94 -10.14 -10.47
C LEU A 12 22.54 -9.68 -10.04
N ILE A 13 21.63 -9.44 -10.99
CA ILE A 13 20.24 -9.08 -10.71
C ILE A 13 19.55 -10.17 -9.87
N ALA A 14 19.71 -11.44 -10.25
CA ALA A 14 19.13 -12.56 -9.51
C ALA A 14 19.67 -12.65 -8.07
N ARG A 15 20.97 -12.41 -7.86
CA ARG A 15 21.57 -12.37 -6.52
C ARG A 15 20.99 -11.23 -5.67
N LEU A 16 20.88 -10.01 -6.22
CA LEU A 16 20.29 -8.87 -5.53
C LEU A 16 18.82 -9.13 -5.18
N THR A 17 18.03 -9.65 -6.13
CA THR A 17 16.64 -10.05 -5.89
C THR A 17 16.54 -11.12 -4.81
N GLY A 18 17.43 -12.12 -4.85
CA GLY A 18 17.52 -13.16 -3.83
C GLY A 18 17.78 -12.60 -2.42
N ILE A 19 18.64 -11.58 -2.29
CA ILE A 19 18.89 -10.90 -1.01
C ILE A 19 17.62 -10.22 -0.48
N ALA A 20 16.94 -9.44 -1.32
CA ALA A 20 15.70 -8.76 -0.91
C ALA A 20 14.59 -9.76 -0.53
N THR A 21 14.48 -10.88 -1.26
CA THR A 21 13.56 -11.99 -0.94
C THR A 21 13.92 -12.65 0.38
N GLU A 22 15.21 -12.88 0.65
CA GLU A 22 15.70 -13.45 1.90
C GLU A 22 15.37 -12.54 3.10
N MET A 23 15.54 -11.21 2.95
CA MET A 23 15.12 -10.22 3.95
C MET A 23 13.63 -10.34 4.25
N GLY A 24 12.78 -10.41 3.22
CA GLY A 24 11.33 -10.59 3.38
C GLY A 24 10.97 -11.90 4.08
N ALA A 25 11.66 -12.99 3.76
CA ALA A 25 11.45 -14.28 4.44
C ALA A 25 11.86 -14.24 5.92
N VAL A 26 12.94 -13.55 6.27
CA VAL A 26 13.34 -13.32 7.67
C VAL A 26 12.25 -12.54 8.39
N LEU A 27 11.80 -11.43 7.80
CA LEU A 27 10.78 -10.56 8.38
C LEU A 27 9.47 -11.32 8.64
N ALA A 28 8.95 -12.05 7.64
CA ALA A 28 7.72 -12.84 7.77
C ALA A 28 7.83 -13.94 8.85
N ARG A 29 8.98 -14.62 8.96
CA ARG A 29 9.17 -15.72 9.90
C ARG A 29 9.41 -15.27 11.34
N SER A 30 9.97 -14.09 11.54
CA SER A 30 10.29 -13.54 12.87
C SER A 30 9.30 -12.47 13.33
N GLY A 31 8.37 -12.02 12.47
CA GLY A 31 7.29 -11.09 12.83
C GLY A 31 6.33 -11.67 13.87
N PHE A 32 5.79 -10.81 14.68
CA PHE A 32 4.87 -11.17 15.78
C PHE A 32 3.42 -10.89 15.41
N SER A 33 3.14 -9.74 14.79
CA SER A 33 1.78 -9.37 14.41
C SER A 33 1.27 -10.21 13.22
N PRO A 34 -0.03 -10.50 13.16
CA PRO A 34 -0.65 -11.13 11.99
C PRO A 34 -0.40 -10.34 10.69
N ASN A 35 -0.28 -9.02 10.76
CA ASN A 35 0.00 -8.18 9.59
C ASN A 35 1.30 -8.58 8.90
N ILE A 36 2.36 -8.80 9.65
CA ILE A 36 3.68 -9.17 9.10
C ILE A 36 3.74 -10.67 8.83
N LYS A 37 3.33 -11.48 9.81
CA LYS A 37 3.51 -12.93 9.81
C LYS A 37 2.57 -13.66 8.86
N GLU A 38 1.26 -13.37 8.96
CA GLU A 38 0.20 -14.07 8.22
C GLU A 38 -0.13 -13.37 6.91
N ARG A 39 -0.23 -12.04 6.93
CA ARG A 39 -0.68 -11.23 5.80
C ARG A 39 0.45 -10.77 4.88
N HIS A 40 1.70 -10.85 5.32
CA HIS A 40 2.90 -10.42 4.59
C HIS A 40 2.85 -8.94 4.17
N ASP A 41 2.29 -8.08 5.04
CA ASP A 41 2.19 -6.63 4.79
C ASP A 41 3.51 -5.93 5.08
N HIS A 42 4.50 -6.21 4.23
CA HIS A 42 5.85 -5.66 4.32
C HIS A 42 6.54 -5.68 2.95
N SER A 43 7.63 -4.93 2.83
CA SER A 43 8.50 -4.92 1.66
C SER A 43 9.95 -4.73 2.07
N CYS A 44 10.88 -5.28 1.28
CA CYS A 44 12.33 -5.16 1.49
C CYS A 44 13.01 -4.66 0.21
N ALA A 45 14.02 -3.81 0.33
CA ALA A 45 14.71 -3.22 -0.80
C ALA A 45 16.19 -2.98 -0.54
N LEU A 46 16.98 -2.99 -1.61
CA LEU A 46 18.40 -2.70 -1.63
C LEU A 46 18.66 -1.44 -2.46
N PHE A 47 19.62 -0.65 -2.01
CA PHE A 47 19.96 0.64 -2.63
C PHE A 47 21.47 0.76 -2.83
N THR A 48 21.89 1.54 -3.82
CA THR A 48 23.29 1.94 -4.00
C THR A 48 23.78 2.80 -2.83
N ALA A 49 25.06 3.07 -2.76
CA ALA A 49 25.63 4.04 -1.82
C ALA A 49 25.04 5.45 -1.98
N ALA A 50 24.63 5.81 -3.19
CA ALA A 50 23.95 7.08 -3.48
C ALA A 50 22.44 7.08 -3.13
N GLY A 51 21.88 5.94 -2.72
CA GLY A 51 20.46 5.83 -2.37
C GLY A 51 19.53 5.52 -3.55
N GLU A 52 20.05 5.15 -4.72
CA GLU A 52 19.21 4.70 -5.83
C GLU A 52 18.76 3.26 -5.63
N LEU A 53 17.48 2.99 -5.87
CA LEU A 53 16.88 1.66 -5.73
C LEU A 53 17.50 0.67 -6.71
N LEU A 54 18.14 -0.39 -6.21
CA LEU A 54 18.69 -1.49 -7.00
C LEU A 54 17.63 -2.55 -7.30
N VAL A 55 16.98 -3.04 -6.26
CA VAL A 55 15.92 -4.06 -6.32
C VAL A 55 14.99 -3.90 -5.14
N GLN A 56 13.75 -4.31 -5.34
CA GLN A 56 12.75 -4.45 -4.28
C GLN A 56 12.10 -5.83 -4.39
N ALA A 57 11.94 -6.54 -3.26
CA ALA A 57 11.08 -7.70 -3.20
C ALA A 57 9.62 -7.22 -3.20
N GLU A 58 8.89 -7.64 -4.21
CA GLU A 58 7.55 -7.14 -4.49
C GLU A 58 6.52 -7.92 -3.66
N HIS A 59 6.16 -7.39 -2.50
CA HIS A 59 5.05 -7.93 -1.72
C HIS A 59 3.82 -7.01 -1.83
N ILE A 60 3.95 -5.72 -1.49
CA ILE A 60 2.85 -4.76 -1.50
C ILE A 60 3.12 -3.63 -2.50
N PRO A 61 2.26 -3.45 -3.53
CA PRO A 61 2.47 -2.47 -4.59
C PRO A 61 2.56 -1.01 -4.11
N VAL A 62 1.86 -0.62 -3.04
CA VAL A 62 1.92 0.75 -2.50
C VAL A 62 3.33 1.14 -2.02
N HIS A 63 4.22 0.18 -1.81
CA HIS A 63 5.61 0.44 -1.40
C HIS A 63 6.58 0.67 -2.58
N LEU A 64 6.18 0.41 -3.84
CA LEU A 64 7.07 0.41 -5.02
C LEU A 64 7.79 1.74 -5.26
N GLY A 65 7.07 2.85 -5.23
CA GLY A 65 7.64 4.19 -5.45
C GLY A 65 7.98 4.94 -4.16
N SER A 66 7.50 4.47 -3.00
CA SER A 66 7.63 5.18 -1.72
C SER A 66 8.86 4.79 -0.90
N MET A 67 9.43 3.59 -1.08
CA MET A 67 10.66 3.18 -0.41
C MET A 67 11.86 4.09 -0.74
N PRO A 68 12.08 4.49 -2.01
CA PRO A 68 13.14 5.44 -2.35
C PRO A 68 13.03 6.77 -1.60
N ALA A 69 11.82 7.30 -1.43
CA ALA A 69 11.60 8.55 -0.70
C ALA A 69 12.01 8.43 0.78
N SER A 70 11.68 7.33 1.45
CA SER A 70 12.11 7.08 2.84
C SER A 70 13.62 6.95 2.98
N VAL A 71 14.27 6.25 2.05
CA VAL A 71 15.73 6.10 2.06
C VAL A 71 16.41 7.43 1.77
N ALA A 72 15.88 8.23 0.84
CA ALA A 72 16.39 9.58 0.57
C ALA A 72 16.32 10.47 1.81
N ALA A 73 15.18 10.49 2.53
CA ALA A 73 15.01 11.23 3.77
C ALA A 73 15.97 10.76 4.89
N ALA A 74 16.22 9.45 4.98
CA ALA A 74 17.20 8.90 5.91
C ALA A 74 18.63 9.33 5.54
N ILE A 75 18.99 9.33 4.25
CA ILE A 75 20.31 9.74 3.74
C ILE A 75 20.51 11.25 3.92
N GLU A 76 19.51 12.06 3.69
CA GLU A 76 19.59 13.52 3.91
C GLU A 76 20.03 13.84 5.34
N ARG A 77 19.59 13.09 6.32
CA ARG A 77 19.92 13.32 7.73
C ARG A 77 21.13 12.54 8.22
N PHE A 78 21.33 11.32 7.73
CA PHE A 78 22.31 10.36 8.23
C PHE A 78 23.26 9.82 7.14
N GLY A 79 23.26 10.40 5.96
CA GLY A 79 24.15 10.01 4.87
C GLY A 79 25.54 10.64 4.97
N PRO A 80 26.49 10.15 4.14
CA PRO A 80 27.87 10.66 4.14
C PRO A 80 27.95 12.19 4.05
N GLY A 81 28.76 12.79 4.91
CA GLY A 81 28.95 14.25 4.98
C GLY A 81 27.97 14.98 5.91
N THR A 82 26.98 14.32 6.47
CA THR A 82 26.06 14.91 7.45
C THR A 82 26.58 14.75 8.89
N PRO A 83 26.15 15.62 9.83
CA PRO A 83 26.47 15.40 11.26
C PRO A 83 25.95 14.06 11.79
N GLY A 84 24.79 13.60 11.31
CA GLY A 84 24.20 12.31 11.68
C GLY A 84 25.08 11.12 11.28
N TRP A 85 25.75 11.18 10.12
CA TRP A 85 26.65 10.15 9.65
C TRP A 85 27.84 9.91 10.59
N ALA A 86 28.41 10.99 11.13
CA ALA A 86 29.56 10.90 12.04
C ALA A 86 29.23 10.19 13.36
N THR A 87 27.94 10.11 13.73
CA THR A 87 27.46 9.49 14.95
C THR A 87 26.83 8.11 14.71
N LEU A 88 26.69 7.68 13.46
CA LEU A 88 26.04 6.42 13.08
C LEU A 88 27.06 5.29 13.07
N ALA A 89 26.96 4.36 14.01
CA ALA A 89 27.78 3.15 14.06
C ALA A 89 27.35 2.14 12.95
N ASP A 90 28.18 1.14 12.71
CA ASP A 90 27.96 0.16 11.63
C ASP A 90 26.68 -0.68 11.83
N ASP A 91 26.30 -0.94 13.08
CA ASP A 91 25.10 -1.71 13.43
C ASP A 91 23.88 -0.85 13.70
N ASP A 92 24.03 0.47 13.68
CA ASP A 92 22.91 1.40 13.89
C ASP A 92 21.94 1.35 12.73
N GLN A 93 20.65 1.51 13.06
CA GLN A 93 19.58 1.61 12.08
C GLN A 93 18.79 2.90 12.27
N ILE A 94 18.21 3.38 11.20
CA ILE A 94 17.41 4.60 11.15
C ILE A 94 15.96 4.14 11.03
N VAL A 95 15.07 4.73 11.84
CA VAL A 95 13.63 4.47 11.79
C VAL A 95 12.88 5.75 11.41
N LEU A 96 11.83 5.61 10.61
CA LEU A 96 10.91 6.70 10.25
C LEU A 96 9.54 6.12 9.86
N ASN A 97 8.50 6.96 10.03
CA ASN A 97 7.17 6.72 9.45
C ASN A 97 6.50 8.03 9.01
N ASP A 98 7.16 9.18 9.14
CA ASP A 98 6.59 10.48 8.80
C ASP A 98 6.22 10.56 7.30
N PRO A 99 4.92 10.65 6.95
CA PRO A 99 4.49 10.71 5.55
C PRO A 99 5.05 11.92 4.80
N PHE A 100 5.28 13.02 5.49
CA PHE A 100 5.81 14.26 4.92
C PHE A 100 7.35 14.30 4.85
N ALA A 101 8.00 13.23 5.34
CA ALA A 101 9.44 13.03 5.26
C ALA A 101 9.77 11.66 4.61
N GLY A 102 9.08 11.31 3.53
CA GLY A 102 9.33 10.11 2.74
C GLY A 102 8.57 8.85 3.18
N GLY A 103 7.73 8.92 4.22
CA GLY A 103 6.80 7.85 4.59
C GLY A 103 5.56 7.80 3.69
N THR A 104 4.60 6.96 4.05
CA THR A 104 3.31 6.78 3.36
C THR A 104 2.14 7.14 4.28
N HIS A 105 1.97 6.41 5.37
CA HIS A 105 1.12 6.70 6.52
C HIS A 105 1.80 6.20 7.80
N LEU A 106 1.30 6.59 8.97
CA LEU A 106 2.04 6.36 10.23
C LEU A 106 2.23 4.87 10.58
N ASN A 107 1.32 4.01 10.14
CA ASN A 107 1.41 2.57 10.37
C ASN A 107 2.62 1.93 9.67
N ASP A 108 3.07 2.50 8.54
CA ASP A 108 4.17 1.98 7.73
C ASP A 108 5.53 2.40 8.31
N ILE A 109 6.00 1.68 9.33
CA ILE A 109 7.32 1.93 9.90
C ILE A 109 8.39 1.41 8.95
N THR A 110 9.26 2.31 8.50
CA THR A 110 10.42 2.00 7.66
C THR A 110 11.69 1.99 8.50
N VAL A 111 12.50 0.95 8.35
CA VAL A 111 13.82 0.84 8.97
C VAL A 111 14.87 0.79 7.87
N VAL A 112 15.89 1.65 7.97
CA VAL A 112 16.98 1.79 6.99
C VAL A 112 18.31 1.53 7.67
N ALA A 113 19.20 0.76 7.04
CA ALA A 113 20.54 0.49 7.57
C ALA A 113 21.63 0.73 6.51
N PRO A 114 22.76 1.36 6.87
CA PRO A 114 23.92 1.42 6.00
C PRO A 114 24.63 0.06 5.91
N CYS A 115 25.16 -0.27 4.75
CA CYS A 115 25.94 -1.47 4.51
C CYS A 115 27.40 -1.05 4.29
N ARG A 116 28.29 -1.33 5.25
CA ARG A 116 29.69 -0.93 5.19
C ARG A 116 30.59 -2.15 5.13
N ARG A 117 31.66 -2.06 4.33
CA ARG A 117 32.79 -2.99 4.29
C ARG A 117 34.08 -2.22 4.45
N ASP A 118 34.83 -2.52 5.50
CA ASP A 118 36.12 -1.87 5.81
C ASP A 118 35.98 -0.33 5.89
N GLY A 119 34.90 0.16 6.53
CA GLY A 119 34.59 1.59 6.66
C GLY A 119 34.02 2.26 5.40
N ARG A 120 34.01 1.58 4.24
CA ARG A 120 33.43 2.09 2.99
C ARG A 120 31.94 1.75 2.91
N LEU A 121 31.09 2.73 2.62
CA LEU A 121 29.68 2.51 2.32
C LEU A 121 29.52 1.79 0.98
N VAL A 122 28.90 0.62 1.00
CA VAL A 122 28.58 -0.21 -0.18
C VAL A 122 27.20 0.15 -0.72
N GLY A 123 26.24 0.39 0.17
CA GLY A 123 24.86 0.67 -0.16
C GLY A 123 24.00 0.77 1.09
N TRP A 124 22.69 0.73 0.89
CA TRP A 124 21.69 0.76 1.97
C TRP A 124 20.73 -0.41 1.79
N VAL A 125 20.24 -0.91 2.90
CA VAL A 125 19.11 -1.84 2.94
C VAL A 125 17.96 -1.17 3.69
N ALA A 126 16.75 -1.44 3.26
CA ALA A 126 15.57 -0.96 3.95
C ALA A 126 14.47 -2.00 3.92
N ASN A 127 13.67 -2.01 4.97
CA ASN A 127 12.38 -2.68 4.97
C ASN A 127 11.31 -1.74 5.53
N ARG A 128 10.07 -1.98 5.10
CA ARG A 128 8.86 -1.32 5.59
C ARG A 128 7.88 -2.39 5.99
N ALA A 129 7.22 -2.21 7.13
CA ALA A 129 6.18 -3.09 7.60
C ALA A 129 5.01 -2.27 8.15
N HIS A 130 3.78 -2.73 7.87
CA HIS A 130 2.57 -2.14 8.40
C HIS A 130 2.37 -2.62 9.84
N HIS A 131 2.59 -1.73 10.80
CA HIS A 131 2.33 -1.98 12.23
C HIS A 131 0.84 -1.80 12.51
N ALA A 132 0.23 -2.77 13.21
CA ALA A 132 -1.21 -2.75 13.47
C ALA A 132 -1.66 -1.55 14.31
N ASP A 133 -0.79 -1.00 15.17
CA ASP A 133 -1.09 0.16 16.00
C ASP A 133 0.19 0.96 16.35
N VAL A 134 0.11 2.26 16.12
CA VAL A 134 1.14 3.25 16.49
C VAL A 134 0.54 4.39 17.32
N GLY A 135 -0.59 4.14 18.00
CA GLY A 135 -1.32 5.10 18.83
C GLY A 135 -2.44 5.82 18.09
N GLY A 136 -2.66 7.07 18.45
CA GLY A 136 -3.74 7.87 17.85
C GLY A 136 -5.12 7.68 18.48
N ALA A 137 -6.13 8.28 17.87
CA ALA A 137 -7.48 8.42 18.45
C ALA A 137 -8.30 7.12 18.43
N ALA A 138 -8.00 6.19 17.51
CA ALA A 138 -8.70 4.90 17.42
C ALA A 138 -7.71 3.72 17.33
N PRO A 139 -8.11 2.51 17.78
CA PRO A 139 -7.35 1.30 17.55
C PRO A 139 -7.06 1.11 16.05
N GLY A 140 -5.82 0.74 15.73
CA GLY A 140 -5.37 0.60 14.35
C GLY A 140 -4.81 1.87 13.73
N SER A 141 -4.81 2.99 14.45
CA SER A 141 -4.13 4.24 14.06
C SER A 141 -4.64 4.87 12.74
N MET A 142 -5.87 4.56 12.34
CA MET A 142 -6.56 5.16 11.19
C MET A 142 -7.99 5.54 11.58
N PRO A 143 -8.20 6.55 12.44
CA PRO A 143 -9.54 7.00 12.78
C PRO A 143 -10.24 7.61 11.55
N ALA A 144 -11.49 7.21 11.31
CA ALA A 144 -12.23 7.60 10.11
C ALA A 144 -12.55 9.09 10.05
N ASP A 145 -12.55 9.76 11.19
CA ASP A 145 -12.88 11.18 11.38
C ASP A 145 -11.64 12.07 11.60
N ALA A 146 -10.42 11.53 11.43
CA ALA A 146 -9.20 12.33 11.56
C ALA A 146 -9.15 13.43 10.49
N THR A 147 -8.84 14.65 10.93
CA THR A 147 -8.62 15.82 10.08
C THR A 147 -7.16 16.23 10.02
N GLU A 148 -6.36 15.78 10.98
CA GLU A 148 -4.94 16.05 11.10
C GLU A 148 -4.16 14.78 11.46
N ILE A 149 -2.93 14.70 11.00
CA ILE A 149 -2.02 13.57 11.21
C ILE A 149 -1.81 13.21 12.69
N PHE A 150 -1.95 14.18 13.59
CA PHE A 150 -1.76 13.95 15.04
C PHE A 150 -2.83 13.03 15.64
N ALA A 151 -4.00 12.92 15.02
CA ALA A 151 -5.03 11.97 15.43
C ALA A 151 -4.70 10.51 15.01
N GLU A 152 -3.82 10.34 14.01
CA GLU A 152 -3.48 9.04 13.43
C GLU A 152 -2.38 8.31 14.20
N GLY A 153 -1.61 8.98 15.08
CA GLY A 153 -0.63 8.31 15.93
C GLY A 153 0.73 8.98 16.04
N LEU A 154 1.72 8.19 16.45
CA LEU A 154 3.10 8.63 16.65
C LEU A 154 3.76 8.91 15.30
N ARG A 155 4.19 10.16 15.08
CA ARG A 155 4.92 10.58 13.90
C ARG A 155 6.42 10.62 14.19
N LEU A 156 7.20 9.84 13.44
CA LEU A 156 8.65 9.70 13.56
C LEU A 156 9.33 10.24 12.29
N PRO A 157 10.00 11.40 12.34
CA PRO A 157 10.94 11.79 11.29
C PRO A 157 12.13 10.80 11.28
N PRO A 158 13.00 10.80 10.24
CA PRO A 158 14.18 9.95 10.26
C PRO A 158 15.01 10.16 11.55
N VAL A 159 15.09 9.15 12.40
CA VAL A 159 15.85 9.16 13.67
C VAL A 159 16.62 7.86 13.83
N ARG A 160 17.76 7.91 14.53
CA ARG A 160 18.48 6.68 14.91
C ARG A 160 17.61 5.86 15.86
N LEU A 161 17.43 4.58 15.57
CA LEU A 161 16.68 3.64 16.40
C LEU A 161 17.50 3.25 17.63
N THR A 162 17.44 4.08 18.67
CA THR A 162 18.05 3.82 19.98
C THR A 162 17.06 3.11 20.91
N ALA A 163 17.54 2.68 22.09
CA ALA A 163 16.68 2.09 23.12
C ALA A 163 15.59 3.09 23.58
N GLU A 164 15.93 4.37 23.66
CA GLU A 164 15.00 5.44 24.07
C GLU A 164 13.93 5.68 23.00
N VAL A 165 14.32 5.74 21.71
CA VAL A 165 13.36 5.87 20.60
C VAL A 165 12.44 4.66 20.55
N ARG A 166 12.98 3.45 20.72
CA ARG A 166 12.17 2.23 20.82
C ARG A 166 11.17 2.32 21.99
N ALA A 167 11.61 2.76 23.16
CA ALA A 167 10.73 2.93 24.32
C ALA A 167 9.58 3.91 24.02
N VAL A 168 9.84 5.02 23.30
CA VAL A 168 8.80 5.97 22.87
C VAL A 168 7.81 5.31 21.92
N ILE A 169 8.28 4.53 20.93
CA ILE A 169 7.40 3.79 20.00
C ILE A 169 6.48 2.84 20.77
N LEU A 170 7.04 2.04 21.66
CA LEU A 170 6.28 1.05 22.44
C LEU A 170 5.27 1.71 23.39
N ALA A 171 5.66 2.81 24.05
CA ALA A 171 4.77 3.55 24.96
C ALA A 171 3.56 4.20 24.26
N ASN A 172 3.65 4.43 22.96
CA ASN A 172 2.55 5.01 22.17
C ASN A 172 1.65 3.95 21.51
N SER A 173 1.97 2.65 21.60
CA SER A 173 1.17 1.57 21.03
C SER A 173 0.26 0.91 22.06
N ARG A 174 -0.94 0.48 21.64
CA ARG A 174 -1.86 -0.34 22.43
C ARG A 174 -1.37 -1.78 22.60
N THR A 175 -0.50 -2.25 21.69
CA THR A 175 0.06 -3.61 21.67
C THR A 175 1.59 -3.59 21.67
N PRO A 176 2.24 -3.11 22.77
CA PRO A 176 3.68 -2.85 22.82
C PRO A 176 4.53 -4.11 22.60
N ASP A 177 4.08 -5.28 23.08
CA ASP A 177 4.84 -6.54 22.95
C ASP A 177 4.92 -6.98 21.48
N GLU A 178 3.82 -6.88 20.73
CA GLU A 178 3.81 -7.15 19.28
C GLU A 178 4.72 -6.17 18.54
N ARG A 179 4.63 -4.86 18.86
CA ARG A 179 5.50 -3.82 18.25
C ARG A 179 6.97 -4.08 18.52
N SER A 180 7.27 -4.51 19.74
CA SER A 180 8.65 -4.88 20.11
C SER A 180 9.18 -6.01 19.24
N GLY A 181 8.40 -7.09 19.08
CA GLY A 181 8.76 -8.23 18.24
C GLY A 181 8.86 -7.88 16.75
N ASP A 182 7.92 -7.08 16.24
CA ASP A 182 7.93 -6.63 14.85
C ASP A 182 9.14 -5.74 14.52
N LEU A 183 9.54 -4.84 15.44
CA LEU A 183 10.76 -4.04 15.29
C LEU A 183 12.02 -4.92 15.30
N ASP A 184 12.09 -5.93 16.16
CA ASP A 184 13.21 -6.89 16.17
C ASP A 184 13.30 -7.68 14.86
N ALA A 185 12.14 -8.06 14.29
CA ALA A 185 12.07 -8.71 12.99
C ALA A 185 12.59 -7.80 11.86
N GLN A 186 12.21 -6.51 11.86
CA GLN A 186 12.69 -5.52 10.89
C GLN A 186 14.21 -5.30 11.01
N ILE A 187 14.74 -5.15 12.23
CA ILE A 187 16.18 -5.02 12.50
C ILE A 187 16.92 -6.26 12.00
N GLY A 188 16.41 -7.46 12.30
CA GLY A 188 16.99 -8.73 11.88
C GLY A 188 17.03 -8.90 10.36
N ALA A 189 15.94 -8.52 9.67
CA ALA A 189 15.87 -8.55 8.22
C ALA A 189 16.92 -7.62 7.57
N ASN A 190 17.07 -6.38 8.07
CA ASN A 190 18.09 -5.46 7.58
C ASN A 190 19.51 -5.95 7.86
N ARG A 191 19.79 -6.50 9.05
CA ARG A 191 21.10 -7.10 9.35
C ARG A 191 21.44 -8.20 8.36
N ARG A 192 20.47 -9.06 8.03
CA ARG A 192 20.67 -10.12 7.03
C ARG A 192 20.94 -9.55 5.65
N GLY A 193 20.16 -8.57 5.21
CA GLY A 193 20.36 -7.88 3.94
C GLY A 193 21.72 -7.21 3.83
N ALA A 194 22.15 -6.50 4.88
CA ALA A 194 23.44 -5.82 4.94
C ALA A 194 24.60 -6.81 4.82
N GLN A 195 24.58 -7.91 5.58
CA GLN A 195 25.59 -8.97 5.49
C GLN A 195 25.75 -9.51 4.06
N ARG A 196 24.62 -9.70 3.36
CA ARG A 196 24.63 -10.23 1.99
C ARG A 196 25.02 -9.19 0.94
N LEU A 197 24.61 -7.92 1.12
CA LEU A 197 24.93 -6.86 0.16
C LEU A 197 26.43 -6.53 0.16
N VAL A 198 27.10 -6.57 1.30
CA VAL A 198 28.55 -6.31 1.38
C VAL A 198 29.40 -7.35 0.65
N GLU A 199 28.89 -8.57 0.41
CA GLU A 199 29.53 -9.57 -0.44
C GLU A 199 29.61 -9.11 -1.90
N LEU A 200 28.77 -8.16 -2.30
CA LEU A 200 28.68 -7.59 -3.65
C LEU A 200 29.36 -6.21 -3.76
N ALA A 201 30.18 -5.82 -2.78
CA ALA A 201 30.81 -4.49 -2.71
C ALA A 201 31.66 -4.11 -3.93
N ASP A 202 32.19 -5.08 -4.65
CA ASP A 202 33.01 -4.87 -5.84
C ASP A 202 32.23 -5.12 -7.14
N ALA A 203 30.93 -5.45 -7.05
CA ALA A 203 30.06 -5.63 -8.22
C ALA A 203 29.71 -4.29 -8.87
N PRO A 204 29.57 -4.24 -10.19
CA PRO A 204 29.19 -3.01 -10.91
C PRO A 204 27.67 -2.75 -10.79
N LEU A 205 27.23 -2.29 -9.63
CA LEU A 205 25.80 -2.06 -9.32
C LEU A 205 25.16 -1.04 -10.26
N ASP A 206 25.92 -0.09 -10.79
CA ASP A 206 25.43 0.90 -11.76
C ASP A 206 24.94 0.27 -13.07
N GLU A 207 25.49 -0.88 -13.47
CA GLU A 207 25.04 -1.62 -14.67
C GLU A 207 23.61 -2.16 -14.49
N VAL A 208 23.18 -2.47 -13.27
CA VAL A 208 21.81 -2.89 -12.94
C VAL A 208 20.84 -1.73 -13.19
N LEU A 209 21.20 -0.51 -12.79
CA LEU A 209 20.41 0.68 -13.03
C LEU A 209 20.35 1.03 -14.52
N ALA A 210 21.52 1.03 -15.19
CA ALA A 210 21.59 1.31 -16.63
C ALA A 210 20.80 0.27 -17.45
N HIS A 211 20.79 -0.99 -17.04
CA HIS A 211 19.95 -2.02 -17.65
C HIS A 211 18.46 -1.74 -17.47
N GLY A 212 18.03 -1.36 -16.26
CA GLY A 212 16.65 -1.00 -15.98
C GLY A 212 16.18 0.16 -16.84
N GLU A 213 17.00 1.22 -16.94
CA GLU A 213 16.69 2.38 -17.77
C GLU A 213 16.54 2.01 -19.25
N ARG A 214 17.51 1.27 -19.82
CA ARG A 214 17.43 0.81 -21.23
C ARG A 214 16.17 -0.02 -21.50
N ARG A 215 15.83 -0.96 -20.59
CA ARG A 215 14.64 -1.79 -20.70
C ARG A 215 13.34 -0.99 -20.67
N MET A 216 13.24 -0.04 -19.73
CA MET A 216 12.05 0.81 -19.60
C MET A 216 11.88 1.71 -20.82
N ARG A 217 12.93 2.40 -21.28
CA ARG A 217 12.87 3.25 -22.47
C ARG A 217 12.49 2.45 -23.73
N ALA A 218 13.05 1.25 -23.90
CA ALA A 218 12.68 0.37 -25.01
C ALA A 218 11.21 -0.07 -24.95
N ALA A 219 10.67 -0.33 -23.75
CA ALA A 219 9.26 -0.67 -23.59
C ALA A 219 8.34 0.53 -23.90
N LEU A 220 8.73 1.74 -23.48
CA LEU A 220 7.98 2.96 -23.74
C LEU A 220 7.96 3.36 -25.20
N THR A 221 9.06 3.13 -25.96
CA THR A 221 9.10 3.35 -27.41
C THR A 221 8.08 2.49 -28.18
N GLY A 222 7.59 1.41 -27.57
CA GLY A 222 6.52 0.58 -28.13
C GLY A 222 5.11 1.10 -27.88
N LEU A 223 4.96 2.21 -27.15
CA LEU A 223 3.68 2.87 -26.91
C LEU A 223 3.44 3.96 -27.97
N PRO A 224 2.17 4.27 -28.31
CA PRO A 224 1.87 5.41 -29.17
C PRO A 224 2.19 6.72 -28.47
N ASP A 225 2.80 7.68 -29.16
CA ASP A 225 2.91 9.06 -28.68
C ASP A 225 1.53 9.70 -28.58
N GLY A 226 1.26 10.43 -27.50
CA GLY A 226 -0.03 11.10 -27.33
C GLY A 226 -0.31 11.53 -25.90
N THR A 227 -1.54 11.99 -25.72
CA THR A 227 -2.04 12.48 -24.41
C THR A 227 -3.43 11.94 -24.17
N TRP A 228 -3.63 11.30 -23.03
CA TRP A 228 -4.90 10.69 -22.61
C TRP A 228 -5.30 11.15 -21.23
N ARG A 229 -6.60 11.36 -21.02
CA ARG A 229 -7.13 11.88 -19.76
C ARG A 229 -8.16 10.93 -19.18
N PHE A 230 -8.13 10.81 -17.86
CA PHE A 230 -9.16 10.08 -17.14
C PHE A 230 -9.39 10.73 -15.77
N ALA A 231 -10.59 10.55 -15.22
CA ALA A 231 -10.94 11.05 -13.90
C ALA A 231 -11.90 10.07 -13.21
N ASP A 232 -11.77 9.99 -11.89
CA ASP A 232 -12.66 9.22 -11.04
C ASP A 232 -12.76 9.92 -9.68
N VAL A 233 -13.61 9.44 -8.78
CA VAL A 233 -13.93 10.12 -7.52
C VAL A 233 -13.62 9.25 -6.29
N ILE A 234 -13.24 9.91 -5.21
CA ILE A 234 -13.30 9.40 -3.85
C ILE A 234 -14.70 9.75 -3.31
N ASP A 235 -15.42 8.76 -2.80
CA ASP A 235 -16.83 8.90 -2.43
C ASP A 235 -17.10 9.91 -1.31
N SER A 236 -16.22 9.99 -0.32
CA SER A 236 -16.32 10.93 0.80
C SER A 236 -14.96 11.22 1.41
N PHE A 237 -14.88 12.24 2.26
CA PHE A 237 -13.68 12.53 3.04
C PHE A 237 -13.90 12.38 4.57
N GLY A 238 -15.00 11.77 4.99
CA GLY A 238 -15.30 11.48 6.39
C GLY A 238 -16.74 11.05 6.61
N PRO A 239 -17.12 10.71 7.87
CA PRO A 239 -18.40 10.10 8.19
C PRO A 239 -19.59 11.08 8.20
N ALA A 240 -19.35 12.38 8.42
CA ALA A 240 -20.42 13.35 8.60
C ALA A 240 -21.14 13.66 7.27
N PRO A 241 -22.44 14.03 7.29
CA PRO A 241 -23.22 14.31 6.07
C PRO A 241 -22.59 15.35 5.13
N HIS A 242 -21.96 16.38 5.68
CA HIS A 242 -21.28 17.43 4.88
C HIS A 242 -19.95 16.95 4.27
N GLN A 243 -19.43 15.80 4.71
CA GLN A 243 -18.22 15.17 4.21
C GLN A 243 -18.50 14.13 3.11
N GLN A 244 -19.79 13.81 2.88
CA GLN A 244 -20.25 12.87 1.84
C GLN A 244 -20.28 13.57 0.47
N VAL A 245 -19.12 14.06 0.05
CA VAL A 245 -18.93 14.85 -1.19
C VAL A 245 -17.79 14.25 -1.99
N ASP A 246 -18.03 14.08 -3.29
CA ASP A 246 -17.05 13.55 -4.22
C ASP A 246 -15.78 14.42 -4.26
N THR A 247 -14.63 13.77 -4.22
CA THR A 247 -13.32 14.40 -4.42
C THR A 247 -12.67 13.79 -5.64
N HIS A 248 -12.38 14.62 -6.65
CA HIS A 248 -11.90 14.13 -7.94
C HIS A 248 -10.39 13.90 -7.95
N VAL A 249 -10.02 12.74 -8.42
CA VAL A 249 -8.66 12.40 -8.84
C VAL A 249 -8.62 12.43 -10.37
N ARG A 250 -7.75 13.24 -10.95
CA ARG A 250 -7.63 13.44 -12.40
C ARG A 250 -6.20 13.20 -12.85
N VAL A 251 -6.04 12.53 -13.97
CA VAL A 251 -4.74 12.28 -14.58
C VAL A 251 -4.75 12.66 -16.06
N GLU A 252 -3.64 13.23 -16.50
CA GLU A 252 -3.24 13.31 -17.90
C GLU A 252 -1.99 12.46 -18.09
N VAL A 253 -2.08 11.41 -18.91
CA VAL A 253 -0.95 10.56 -19.27
C VAL A 253 -0.39 11.03 -20.60
N ILE A 254 0.90 11.38 -20.62
CA ILE A 254 1.61 11.89 -21.80
C ILE A 254 2.73 10.90 -22.13
N VAL A 255 2.69 10.31 -23.31
CA VAL A 255 3.77 9.49 -23.86
C VAL A 255 4.46 10.28 -24.95
N ALA A 256 5.78 10.42 -24.83
CA ALA A 256 6.61 11.13 -25.80
C ALA A 256 7.93 10.37 -26.00
N ALA A 257 8.11 9.77 -27.14
CA ALA A 257 9.26 8.94 -27.51
C ALA A 257 9.50 7.78 -26.52
N ASP A 258 10.52 7.90 -25.68
CA ASP A 258 10.94 6.88 -24.71
C ASP A 258 10.65 7.28 -23.25
N MET A 259 9.70 8.22 -23.06
CA MET A 259 9.33 8.77 -21.75
C MET A 259 7.82 8.79 -21.56
N ILE A 260 7.39 8.65 -20.30
CA ILE A 260 5.99 8.78 -19.90
C ILE A 260 5.86 9.74 -18.72
N THR A 261 4.82 10.58 -18.76
CA THR A 261 4.47 11.48 -17.66
C THR A 261 3.03 11.21 -17.22
N PHE A 262 2.83 11.03 -15.92
CA PHE A 262 1.54 11.04 -15.26
C PHE A 262 1.37 12.40 -14.58
N ASP A 263 0.54 13.26 -15.15
CA ASP A 263 0.25 14.59 -14.62
C ASP A 263 -1.08 14.55 -13.84
N LEU A 264 -1.00 14.63 -12.51
CA LEU A 264 -2.15 14.62 -11.60
C LEU A 264 -2.40 16.01 -10.99
N THR A 265 -1.78 17.07 -11.51
CA THR A 265 -1.87 18.43 -10.97
C THR A 265 -3.28 19.01 -10.98
N ALA A 266 -4.17 18.49 -11.83
CA ALA A 266 -5.59 18.88 -11.93
C ALA A 266 -6.50 18.19 -10.91
N SER A 267 -5.97 17.32 -10.03
CA SER A 267 -6.75 16.71 -8.94
C SER A 267 -7.19 17.76 -7.93
N ASP A 268 -8.30 17.49 -7.22
CA ASP A 268 -8.86 18.40 -6.22
C ASP A 268 -7.88 18.70 -5.08
N ASP A 269 -8.16 19.76 -4.32
CA ASP A 269 -7.41 20.13 -3.12
C ASP A 269 -7.52 19.05 -2.03
N GLN A 270 -6.51 18.99 -1.15
CA GLN A 270 -6.58 18.16 0.05
C GLN A 270 -7.83 18.49 0.89
N ARG A 271 -8.36 17.47 1.58
CA ARG A 271 -9.61 17.57 2.34
C ARG A 271 -9.35 17.59 3.85
N PRO A 272 -10.23 18.20 4.64
CA PRO A 272 -10.21 18.08 6.10
C PRO A 272 -10.76 16.71 6.54
N GLY A 273 -10.03 15.67 6.20
CA GLY A 273 -10.33 14.26 6.45
C GLY A 273 -9.09 13.42 6.19
N ASN A 274 -9.14 12.11 6.46
CA ASN A 274 -7.97 11.23 6.38
C ASN A 274 -7.66 10.70 4.96
N VAL A 275 -8.38 11.18 3.94
CA VAL A 275 -8.29 10.68 2.54
C VAL A 275 -7.14 11.28 1.72
N ASN A 276 -6.26 12.07 2.31
CA ASN A 276 -5.20 12.74 1.57
C ASN A 276 -4.00 11.82 1.37
N ALA A 277 -3.53 11.65 0.14
CA ALA A 277 -2.32 10.91 -0.16
C ALA A 277 -1.10 11.83 -0.24
N VAL A 278 0.04 11.37 0.27
CA VAL A 278 1.32 12.04 0.02
C VAL A 278 1.88 11.65 -1.35
N GLU A 279 2.75 12.47 -1.92
CA GLU A 279 3.30 12.29 -3.27
C GLU A 279 3.93 10.90 -3.47
N ALA A 280 4.64 10.36 -2.47
CA ALA A 280 5.27 9.06 -2.53
C ALA A 280 4.26 7.91 -2.81
N VAL A 281 3.05 8.00 -2.27
CA VAL A 281 1.94 7.07 -2.52
C VAL A 281 1.44 7.20 -3.96
N THR A 282 1.29 8.42 -4.44
CA THR A 282 0.87 8.73 -5.81
C THR A 282 1.86 8.19 -6.84
N VAL A 283 3.16 8.38 -6.60
CA VAL A 283 4.24 7.80 -7.43
C VAL A 283 4.13 6.28 -7.47
N SER A 284 3.93 5.62 -6.32
CA SER A 284 3.76 4.16 -6.27
C SER A 284 2.59 3.68 -7.13
N ALA A 285 1.45 4.37 -7.07
CA ALA A 285 0.25 3.98 -7.81
C ALA A 285 0.41 4.18 -9.33
N ALA A 286 1.04 5.27 -9.77
CA ALA A 286 1.34 5.52 -11.17
C ALA A 286 2.33 4.49 -11.75
N VAL A 287 3.39 4.16 -11.00
CA VAL A 287 4.38 3.13 -11.38
C VAL A 287 3.72 1.75 -11.45
N TYR A 288 2.85 1.42 -10.49
CA TYR A 288 2.08 0.18 -10.53
C TYR A 288 1.21 0.10 -11.80
N ALA A 289 0.44 1.15 -12.10
CA ALA A 289 -0.44 1.18 -13.27
C ALA A 289 0.35 0.97 -14.57
N LEU A 290 1.50 1.65 -14.72
CA LEU A 290 2.37 1.49 -15.87
C LEU A 290 2.87 0.05 -16.01
N ARG A 291 3.37 -0.54 -14.94
CA ARG A 291 3.89 -1.92 -14.95
C ARG A 291 2.82 -2.95 -15.29
N SER A 292 1.58 -2.71 -14.85
CA SER A 292 0.46 -3.63 -15.11
C SER A 292 0.13 -3.77 -16.59
N VAL A 293 0.51 -2.80 -17.42
CA VAL A 293 0.22 -2.78 -18.86
C VAL A 293 1.45 -3.03 -19.75
N LEU A 294 2.66 -2.97 -19.17
CA LEU A 294 3.92 -3.27 -19.83
C LEU A 294 4.35 -4.73 -19.62
N ASP A 295 5.57 -5.04 -20.06
CA ASP A 295 6.20 -6.34 -19.81
C ASP A 295 6.39 -6.57 -18.30
N PRO A 296 5.79 -7.62 -17.70
CA PRO A 296 5.93 -7.91 -16.28
C PRO A 296 7.37 -8.24 -15.84
N THR A 297 8.26 -8.53 -16.79
CA THR A 297 9.68 -8.78 -16.51
C THR A 297 10.53 -7.51 -16.42
N LEU A 298 9.94 -6.33 -16.61
CA LEU A 298 10.64 -5.06 -16.45
C LEU A 298 11.11 -4.88 -15.00
N PRO A 299 12.39 -4.55 -14.78
CA PRO A 299 12.89 -4.33 -13.44
C PRO A 299 12.25 -3.08 -12.82
N VAL A 300 12.01 -3.14 -11.51
CA VAL A 300 11.64 -1.96 -10.70
C VAL A 300 12.88 -1.51 -9.97
N ASN A 301 13.59 -0.57 -10.56
CA ASN A 301 14.76 0.04 -9.93
C ASN A 301 14.85 1.52 -10.30
N GLY A 302 15.75 2.24 -9.65
CA GLY A 302 15.97 3.67 -9.88
C GLY A 302 16.25 3.99 -11.35
N GLY A 303 16.95 3.11 -12.07
CA GLY A 303 17.23 3.29 -13.49
C GLY A 303 15.96 3.26 -14.35
N ALA A 304 15.09 2.28 -14.14
CA ALA A 304 13.81 2.19 -14.86
C ALA A 304 12.92 3.42 -14.59
N LEU A 305 12.94 3.93 -13.36
CA LEU A 305 12.12 5.09 -12.98
C LEU A 305 12.60 6.42 -13.60
N ARG A 306 13.83 6.51 -14.16
CA ARG A 306 14.31 7.72 -14.84
C ARG A 306 13.51 8.09 -16.09
N ALA A 307 12.81 7.14 -16.70
CA ALA A 307 11.94 7.36 -17.87
C ALA A 307 10.48 7.64 -17.49
N VAL A 308 10.14 7.63 -16.19
CA VAL A 308 8.78 7.78 -15.67
C VAL A 308 8.70 9.04 -14.81
N HIS A 309 7.86 9.99 -15.22
CA HIS A 309 7.63 11.22 -14.48
C HIS A 309 6.23 11.23 -13.87
N VAL A 310 6.14 11.61 -12.60
CA VAL A 310 4.86 11.86 -11.93
C VAL A 310 4.85 13.32 -11.50
N ARG A 311 3.83 14.06 -11.93
CA ARG A 311 3.64 15.47 -11.57
C ARG A 311 2.44 15.60 -10.65
N THR A 312 2.64 16.24 -9.54
CA THR A 312 1.59 16.52 -8.56
C THR A 312 1.56 18.01 -8.23
N ARG A 313 0.51 18.46 -7.59
CA ARG A 313 0.39 19.82 -7.06
C ARG A 313 0.40 19.75 -5.53
N PRO A 314 1.39 20.38 -4.86
CA PRO A 314 1.40 20.44 -3.39
C PRO A 314 0.09 20.99 -2.83
N GLY A 315 -0.45 20.34 -1.79
CA GLY A 315 -1.75 20.68 -1.21
C GLY A 315 -2.95 20.11 -1.95
N SER A 316 -2.75 19.21 -2.92
CA SER A 316 -3.82 18.44 -3.53
C SER A 316 -4.07 17.12 -2.78
N ILE A 317 -5.20 16.45 -3.09
CA ILE A 317 -5.57 15.13 -2.55
C ILE A 317 -4.52 14.04 -2.82
N VAL A 318 -3.66 14.24 -3.83
CA VAL A 318 -2.60 13.31 -4.27
C VAL A 318 -1.19 13.76 -3.88
N ALA A 319 -1.03 14.91 -3.23
CA ALA A 319 0.23 15.46 -2.73
C ALA A 319 -0.01 16.37 -1.52
N ALA A 320 -0.52 15.78 -0.46
CA ALA A 320 -0.93 16.49 0.74
C ALA A 320 0.25 17.11 1.48
N LEU A 321 -0.02 18.24 2.12
CA LEU A 321 0.89 18.96 3.01
C LEU A 321 0.48 18.77 4.46
N ALA A 322 1.48 18.77 5.36
CA ALA A 322 1.24 18.73 6.79
C ALA A 322 0.40 19.94 7.24
N PRO A 323 -0.47 19.78 8.23
CA PRO A 323 -0.69 18.59 9.08
C PRO A 323 -1.85 17.67 8.63
N ALA A 324 -2.14 17.56 7.33
CA ALA A 324 -3.27 16.77 6.83
C ALA A 324 -3.21 15.32 7.33
N ALA A 325 -4.38 14.75 7.67
CA ALA A 325 -4.51 13.32 7.92
C ALA A 325 -4.41 12.53 6.61
N VAL A 326 -3.72 11.38 6.62
CA VAL A 326 -3.33 10.66 5.39
C VAL A 326 -3.57 9.15 5.44
N GLY A 327 -4.15 8.62 6.52
CA GLY A 327 -4.31 7.17 6.70
C GLY A 327 -5.09 6.52 5.57
N ALA A 328 -6.24 7.06 5.22
CA ALA A 328 -7.05 6.58 4.09
C ALA A 328 -6.46 6.94 2.72
N GLY A 329 -5.61 7.96 2.64
CA GLY A 329 -4.90 8.30 1.41
C GLY A 329 -3.98 7.19 0.93
N ASN A 330 -3.24 6.57 1.86
CA ASN A 330 -2.38 5.43 1.56
C ASN A 330 -3.15 4.22 1.04
N VAL A 331 -4.35 3.97 1.56
CA VAL A 331 -5.11 2.74 1.27
C VAL A 331 -6.20 2.94 0.21
N GLU A 332 -6.88 4.09 0.16
CA GLU A 332 -8.02 4.30 -0.73
C GLU A 332 -7.69 5.23 -1.91
N VAL A 333 -7.01 6.37 -1.66
CA VAL A 333 -6.62 7.27 -2.76
C VAL A 333 -5.56 6.62 -3.64
N SER A 334 -4.67 5.79 -3.09
CA SER A 334 -3.74 5.00 -3.90
C SER A 334 -4.45 4.10 -4.91
N GLN A 335 -5.53 3.43 -4.50
CA GLN A 335 -6.37 2.61 -5.38
C GLN A 335 -6.99 3.48 -6.49
N ARG A 336 -7.51 4.66 -6.13
CA ARG A 336 -8.12 5.58 -7.10
C ARG A 336 -7.10 6.15 -8.08
N VAL A 337 -5.89 6.49 -7.62
CA VAL A 337 -4.78 6.90 -8.50
C VAL A 337 -4.42 5.80 -9.48
N ALA A 338 -4.33 4.55 -9.03
CA ALA A 338 -4.10 3.41 -9.92
C ALA A 338 -5.24 3.26 -10.95
N ASP A 339 -6.51 3.37 -10.51
CA ASP A 339 -7.68 3.28 -11.39
C ASP A 339 -7.66 4.37 -12.49
N VAL A 340 -7.39 5.63 -12.14
CA VAL A 340 -7.37 6.71 -13.14
C VAL A 340 -6.19 6.60 -14.10
N CYS A 341 -5.01 6.16 -13.61
CA CYS A 341 -3.88 5.90 -14.48
C CYS A 341 -4.16 4.76 -15.46
N LEU A 342 -4.77 3.66 -14.98
CA LEU A 342 -5.18 2.54 -15.83
C LEU A 342 -6.27 2.97 -16.84
N GLY A 343 -7.26 3.77 -16.39
CA GLY A 343 -8.31 4.29 -17.28
C GLY A 343 -7.78 5.18 -18.41
N ALA A 344 -6.75 6.00 -18.15
CA ALA A 344 -6.08 6.77 -19.17
C ALA A 344 -5.24 5.87 -20.10
N LEU A 345 -4.50 4.90 -19.54
CA LEU A 345 -3.72 3.94 -20.33
C LEU A 345 -4.60 3.02 -21.18
N ALA A 346 -5.84 2.73 -20.77
CA ALA A 346 -6.80 1.96 -21.57
C ALA A 346 -7.09 2.61 -22.93
N GLN A 347 -7.14 3.96 -22.95
CA GLN A 347 -7.36 4.71 -24.20
C GLN A 347 -6.12 4.66 -25.12
N ALA A 348 -4.91 4.65 -24.52
CA ALA A 348 -3.65 4.51 -25.27
C ALA A 348 -3.43 3.08 -25.80
N LEU A 349 -3.91 2.09 -25.08
CA LEU A 349 -3.63 0.66 -25.26
C LEU A 349 -4.93 -0.17 -25.25
N PRO A 350 -5.79 -0.02 -26.28
CA PRO A 350 -7.05 -0.77 -26.35
C PRO A 350 -6.84 -2.28 -26.17
N GLY A 351 -7.65 -2.90 -25.32
CA GLY A 351 -7.60 -4.34 -25.02
C GLY A 351 -6.45 -4.80 -24.11
N ARG A 352 -5.55 -3.90 -23.66
CA ARG A 352 -4.52 -4.26 -22.66
C ARG A 352 -4.94 -4.01 -21.22
N VAL A 353 -5.81 -3.03 -21.00
CA VAL A 353 -6.35 -2.71 -19.67
C VAL A 353 -7.75 -3.29 -19.56
N GLY A 354 -8.06 -3.93 -18.45
CA GLY A 354 -9.42 -4.42 -18.15
C GLY A 354 -10.33 -3.33 -17.59
N ALA A 355 -11.54 -3.71 -17.24
CA ALA A 355 -12.47 -2.90 -16.48
C ALA A 355 -11.93 -2.65 -15.04
N ALA A 356 -12.53 -1.70 -14.32
CA ALA A 356 -12.13 -1.42 -12.94
C ALA A 356 -12.31 -2.65 -12.05
N SER A 357 -11.33 -2.91 -11.22
CA SER A 357 -11.48 -3.83 -10.09
C SER A 357 -12.24 -3.14 -8.95
N GLN A 358 -12.42 -3.82 -7.82
CA GLN A 358 -13.15 -3.29 -6.65
C GLN A 358 -12.77 -1.85 -6.23
N GLY A 359 -11.56 -1.39 -6.52
CA GLY A 359 -11.12 0.02 -6.35
C GLY A 359 -11.09 0.52 -4.90
N THR A 360 -10.95 -0.37 -3.94
CA THR A 360 -10.87 -0.11 -2.49
C THR A 360 -10.08 -1.22 -1.81
N MET A 361 -9.41 -0.92 -0.69
CA MET A 361 -8.80 -1.96 0.14
C MET A 361 -9.78 -2.57 1.14
N ASN A 362 -10.95 -1.95 1.34
CA ASN A 362 -11.94 -2.39 2.33
C ASN A 362 -11.32 -2.61 3.70
N ASN A 363 -10.76 -1.54 4.29
CA ASN A 363 -10.03 -1.63 5.56
C ASN A 363 -11.00 -1.79 6.73
N LEU A 364 -10.69 -2.78 7.54
CA LEU A 364 -11.41 -3.10 8.77
C LEU A 364 -10.41 -3.10 9.93
N LEU A 365 -10.60 -2.20 10.88
CA LEU A 365 -9.80 -2.08 12.08
C LEU A 365 -10.71 -2.31 13.28
N ILE A 366 -10.31 -3.18 14.20
CA ILE A 366 -11.07 -3.50 15.40
C ILE A 366 -10.09 -3.55 16.57
N GLY A 367 -10.46 -2.96 17.72
CA GLY A 367 -9.65 -3.07 18.89
C GLY A 367 -10.44 -2.87 20.18
N GLY A 368 -10.00 -3.56 21.21
CA GLY A 368 -10.59 -3.49 22.54
C GLY A 368 -9.59 -3.06 23.60
N PRO A 369 -10.07 -2.47 24.71
CA PRO A 369 -9.23 -2.09 25.84
C PRO A 369 -8.66 -3.30 26.58
N ALA A 370 -7.66 -3.07 27.43
CA ALA A 370 -7.25 -4.06 28.40
C ALA A 370 -8.37 -4.26 29.44
N VAL A 371 -8.75 -5.52 29.70
CA VAL A 371 -9.83 -5.87 30.65
C VAL A 371 -9.41 -7.11 31.43
N ASP A 372 -9.61 -7.07 32.77
CA ASP A 372 -9.46 -8.24 33.65
C ASP A 372 -8.15 -9.05 33.48
N GLY A 373 -7.02 -8.34 33.37
CA GLY A 373 -5.70 -8.95 33.23
C GLY A 373 -5.37 -9.41 31.80
N ARG A 374 -6.26 -9.19 30.83
CA ARG A 374 -5.97 -9.35 29.41
C ARG A 374 -5.46 -8.03 28.84
N PRO A 375 -4.41 -8.05 27.99
CA PRO A 375 -3.90 -6.84 27.33
C PRO A 375 -4.91 -6.27 26.34
N ALA A 376 -4.79 -4.99 26.01
CA ALA A 376 -5.47 -4.41 24.85
C ALA A 376 -5.07 -5.17 23.57
N TRP A 377 -5.97 -5.20 22.61
CA TRP A 377 -5.74 -5.89 21.35
C TRP A 377 -6.17 -5.00 20.17
N VAL A 378 -5.51 -5.18 19.06
CA VAL A 378 -5.82 -4.47 17.80
C VAL A 378 -5.70 -5.45 16.64
N TYR A 379 -6.75 -5.51 15.85
CA TYR A 379 -6.80 -6.25 14.60
C TYR A 379 -6.97 -5.28 13.43
N TYR A 380 -6.23 -5.51 12.34
CA TYR A 380 -6.38 -4.80 11.07
C TYR A 380 -6.41 -5.80 9.92
N GLU A 381 -7.33 -5.59 8.97
CA GLU A 381 -7.38 -6.39 7.75
C GLU A 381 -7.89 -5.56 6.58
N THR A 382 -7.36 -5.84 5.39
CA THR A 382 -7.93 -5.46 4.11
C THR A 382 -8.76 -6.63 3.59
N VAL A 383 -9.94 -6.37 3.01
CA VAL A 383 -10.84 -7.42 2.52
C VAL A 383 -10.87 -7.42 0.99
N ALA A 384 -10.67 -8.61 0.42
CA ALA A 384 -10.67 -8.83 -1.03
C ALA A 384 -12.04 -8.50 -1.68
N GLY A 385 -12.05 -8.32 -3.00
CA GLY A 385 -13.29 -8.09 -3.76
C GLY A 385 -13.17 -8.58 -5.21
N GLY A 386 -13.94 -8.02 -6.11
CA GLY A 386 -13.97 -8.42 -7.51
C GLY A 386 -12.86 -7.77 -8.34
N GLN A 387 -12.22 -8.56 -9.21
CA GLN A 387 -11.34 -8.06 -10.27
C GLN A 387 -12.16 -7.67 -11.50
N GLY A 388 -11.78 -6.63 -12.23
CA GLY A 388 -12.40 -6.28 -13.51
C GLY A 388 -12.24 -7.34 -14.58
N GLY A 389 -13.26 -7.49 -15.43
CA GLY A 389 -13.19 -8.28 -16.65
C GLY A 389 -12.18 -7.68 -17.65
N ARG A 390 -11.64 -8.50 -18.54
CA ARG A 390 -10.60 -8.11 -19.51
C ARG A 390 -10.77 -8.87 -20.82
N VAL A 391 -10.11 -8.39 -21.86
CA VAL A 391 -10.19 -9.03 -23.19
C VAL A 391 -9.82 -10.51 -23.18
N GLN A 392 -8.94 -10.94 -22.26
CA GLN A 392 -8.48 -12.34 -22.16
C GLN A 392 -9.39 -13.24 -21.34
N GLY A 393 -10.39 -12.69 -20.62
CA GLY A 393 -11.30 -13.49 -19.82
C GLY A 393 -11.97 -12.72 -18.66
N PRO A 394 -12.81 -13.40 -17.91
CA PRO A 394 -13.52 -12.81 -16.76
C PRO A 394 -12.57 -12.38 -15.65
N GLY A 395 -13.05 -11.46 -14.82
CA GLY A 395 -12.39 -11.07 -13.58
C GLY A 395 -12.43 -12.20 -12.54
N MET A 396 -11.40 -12.28 -11.70
CA MET A 396 -11.37 -13.21 -10.57
C MET A 396 -12.23 -12.68 -9.42
N SER A 397 -12.93 -13.57 -8.73
CA SER A 397 -13.75 -13.23 -7.56
C SER A 397 -12.96 -13.35 -6.27
N GLY A 398 -13.22 -12.46 -5.31
CA GLY A 398 -12.65 -12.51 -3.97
C GLY A 398 -11.12 -12.39 -3.93
N VAL A 399 -10.53 -11.49 -4.72
CA VAL A 399 -9.07 -11.28 -4.81
C VAL A 399 -8.66 -9.87 -4.42
N HIS A 400 -7.44 -9.74 -3.93
CA HIS A 400 -6.80 -8.43 -3.78
C HIS A 400 -6.34 -7.91 -5.15
N THR A 401 -6.52 -6.61 -5.38
CA THR A 401 -6.23 -5.97 -6.66
C THR A 401 -5.50 -4.64 -6.48
N ALA A 402 -4.86 -4.17 -7.53
CA ALA A 402 -4.14 -2.91 -7.60
C ALA A 402 -3.10 -2.73 -6.46
N MET A 403 -3.33 -1.80 -5.55
CA MET A 403 -2.33 -1.38 -4.57
C MET A 403 -2.23 -2.31 -3.35
N THR A 404 -3.06 -3.34 -3.25
CA THR A 404 -3.04 -4.34 -2.17
C THR A 404 -2.78 -5.74 -2.72
N ASN A 405 -1.98 -6.53 -1.98
CA ASN A 405 -1.65 -7.92 -2.29
C ASN A 405 -1.43 -8.71 -0.99
N THR A 406 -2.13 -8.32 0.07
CA THR A 406 -2.04 -9.01 1.37
C THR A 406 -2.76 -10.36 1.30
N ARG A 407 -2.44 -11.23 2.26
CA ARG A 407 -3.23 -12.43 2.53
C ARG A 407 -4.26 -12.14 3.60
N ASN A 408 -5.29 -12.99 3.69
CA ASN A 408 -6.22 -12.95 4.81
C ASN A 408 -5.60 -13.69 6.01
N THR A 409 -5.94 -13.23 7.23
CA THR A 409 -5.67 -14.01 8.43
C THR A 409 -6.55 -15.27 8.40
N PRO A 410 -5.99 -16.49 8.52
CA PRO A 410 -6.80 -17.70 8.61
C PRO A 410 -7.82 -17.60 9.74
N VAL A 411 -9.05 -18.12 9.50
CA VAL A 411 -10.18 -18.00 10.44
C VAL A 411 -9.80 -18.54 11.82
N GLU A 412 -9.15 -19.69 11.88
CA GLU A 412 -8.73 -20.33 13.12
C GLU A 412 -7.68 -19.50 13.88
N ALA A 413 -6.77 -18.85 13.16
CA ALA A 413 -5.78 -17.98 13.76
C ALA A 413 -6.43 -16.70 14.31
N LEU A 414 -7.39 -16.12 13.56
CA LEU A 414 -8.14 -14.95 13.98
C LEU A 414 -8.95 -15.23 15.26
N GLU A 415 -9.77 -16.27 15.26
CA GLU A 415 -10.66 -16.60 16.38
C GLU A 415 -9.89 -17.04 17.65
N ARG A 416 -8.67 -17.55 17.48
CA ARG A 416 -7.79 -17.90 18.58
C ARG A 416 -7.08 -16.68 19.18
N ALA A 417 -6.71 -15.70 18.35
CA ALA A 417 -5.91 -14.55 18.76
C ALA A 417 -6.75 -13.38 19.25
N PHE A 418 -7.99 -13.25 18.76
CA PHE A 418 -8.84 -12.08 19.02
C PHE A 418 -10.24 -12.52 19.51
N PRO A 419 -10.91 -11.72 20.34
CA PRO A 419 -12.26 -12.00 20.81
C PRO A 419 -13.30 -11.72 19.70
N MET A 420 -13.21 -12.44 18.59
CA MET A 420 -14.07 -12.32 17.44
C MET A 420 -14.38 -13.71 16.86
N ARG A 421 -15.49 -13.83 16.14
CA ARG A 421 -15.89 -15.03 15.40
C ARG A 421 -16.26 -14.68 13.96
N VAL A 422 -15.77 -15.44 12.99
CA VAL A 422 -16.20 -15.35 11.59
C VAL A 422 -17.49 -16.12 11.41
N ARG A 423 -18.62 -15.41 11.25
CA ARG A 423 -19.92 -16.03 10.99
C ARG A 423 -20.12 -16.37 9.52
N ARG A 424 -19.53 -15.55 8.63
CA ARG A 424 -19.65 -15.72 7.19
C ARG A 424 -18.38 -15.23 6.49
N LEU A 425 -17.94 -15.99 5.51
CA LEU A 425 -16.92 -15.61 4.53
C LEU A 425 -17.24 -16.33 3.23
N THR A 426 -17.92 -15.63 2.31
CA THR A 426 -18.40 -16.21 1.04
C THR A 426 -18.24 -15.22 -0.09
N LEU A 427 -18.34 -15.68 -1.32
CA LEU A 427 -18.45 -14.79 -2.48
C LEU A 427 -19.83 -14.11 -2.47
N ARG A 428 -19.85 -12.80 -2.78
CA ARG A 428 -21.05 -12.02 -3.02
C ARG A 428 -21.51 -12.25 -4.46
N THR A 429 -22.11 -13.40 -4.71
CA THR A 429 -22.50 -13.86 -6.04
C THR A 429 -23.37 -12.84 -6.76
N GLY A 430 -23.03 -12.55 -8.04
CA GLY A 430 -23.76 -11.61 -8.89
C GLY A 430 -23.39 -10.15 -8.64
N SER A 431 -22.31 -9.86 -7.89
CA SER A 431 -21.81 -8.50 -7.71
C SER A 431 -20.86 -8.02 -8.81
N GLY A 432 -20.31 -8.93 -9.61
CA GLY A 432 -19.53 -8.58 -10.80
C GLY A 432 -20.40 -7.97 -11.90
N GLY A 433 -19.89 -6.96 -12.61
CA GLY A 433 -20.57 -6.32 -13.74
C GLY A 433 -20.72 -7.30 -14.93
N ALA A 434 -21.85 -7.24 -15.61
CA ALA A 434 -22.10 -8.04 -16.82
C ALA A 434 -21.25 -7.55 -18.01
N GLY A 435 -21.00 -8.44 -18.97
CA GLY A 435 -20.23 -8.15 -20.17
C GLY A 435 -19.87 -9.43 -20.91
N HIS A 436 -19.22 -9.30 -22.09
CA HIS A 436 -18.67 -10.47 -22.79
C HIS A 436 -17.75 -11.29 -21.86
N HIS A 437 -16.98 -10.59 -21.06
CA HIS A 437 -16.28 -11.15 -19.92
C HIS A 437 -16.72 -10.43 -18.64
N GLY A 438 -17.49 -11.13 -17.79
CA GLY A 438 -17.99 -10.55 -16.55
C GLY A 438 -16.88 -10.14 -15.59
N GLY A 439 -17.15 -9.15 -14.77
CA GLY A 439 -16.33 -8.82 -13.60
C GLY A 439 -16.41 -9.92 -12.55
N GLY A 440 -15.36 -10.03 -11.72
CA GLY A 440 -15.36 -10.94 -10.58
C GLY A 440 -16.26 -10.47 -9.46
N ASP A 441 -16.77 -11.39 -8.67
CA ASP A 441 -17.61 -11.12 -7.51
C ASP A 441 -16.79 -10.62 -6.31
N GLY A 442 -17.40 -9.75 -5.50
CA GLY A 442 -16.93 -9.35 -4.19
C GLY A 442 -17.04 -10.46 -3.15
N VAL A 443 -16.81 -10.10 -1.91
CA VAL A 443 -16.87 -10.96 -0.73
C VAL A 443 -17.94 -10.45 0.22
N GLU A 444 -18.67 -11.37 0.85
CA GLU A 444 -19.50 -11.13 2.02
C GLU A 444 -18.76 -11.66 3.25
N ARG A 445 -18.51 -10.78 4.23
CA ARG A 445 -17.80 -11.10 5.46
C ARG A 445 -18.55 -10.58 6.67
N ASP A 446 -18.90 -11.51 7.58
CA ASP A 446 -19.55 -11.22 8.87
C ASP A 446 -18.59 -11.58 10.01
N LEU A 447 -18.29 -10.57 10.85
CA LEU A 447 -17.49 -10.74 12.06
C LEU A 447 -18.35 -10.44 13.29
N GLU A 448 -18.56 -11.45 14.12
CA GLU A 448 -19.21 -11.33 15.43
C GLU A 448 -18.18 -10.85 16.46
N ILE A 449 -18.58 -9.88 17.25
CA ILE A 449 -17.79 -9.29 18.33
C ILE A 449 -18.10 -10.05 19.63
N LEU A 450 -17.07 -10.55 20.30
CA LEU A 450 -17.21 -11.34 21.52
C LEU A 450 -16.88 -10.55 22.79
N GLU A 451 -16.47 -9.29 22.67
CA GLU A 451 -16.21 -8.34 23.76
C GLU A 451 -16.42 -6.90 23.22
N PRO A 452 -16.79 -5.92 24.08
CA PRO A 452 -16.91 -4.54 23.65
C PRO A 452 -15.64 -4.04 22.95
N ALA A 453 -15.79 -3.41 21.80
CA ALA A 453 -14.68 -2.97 20.97
C ALA A 453 -15.01 -1.68 20.21
N THR A 454 -13.98 -1.06 19.64
CA THR A 454 -14.12 0.03 18.65
C THR A 454 -13.82 -0.54 17.27
N VAL A 455 -14.68 -0.25 16.29
CA VAL A 455 -14.51 -0.62 14.89
C VAL A 455 -14.33 0.64 14.08
N SER A 456 -13.28 0.68 13.27
CA SER A 456 -13.11 1.68 12.20
C SER A 456 -13.20 1.00 10.84
N LEU A 457 -14.06 1.53 9.98
CA LEU A 457 -14.18 1.15 8.58
C LEU A 457 -13.64 2.29 7.73
N ILE A 458 -12.74 1.96 6.80
CA ILE A 458 -12.23 2.89 5.79
C ILE A 458 -12.34 2.19 4.45
N THR A 459 -13.39 2.53 3.73
CA THR A 459 -13.79 1.86 2.51
C THR A 459 -14.20 2.87 1.44
N GLU A 460 -14.17 2.46 0.20
CA GLU A 460 -14.55 3.22 -1.00
C GLU A 460 -15.50 2.40 -1.88
N ARG A 461 -15.95 2.98 -2.99
CA ARG A 461 -16.90 2.32 -3.88
C ARG A 461 -18.21 1.93 -3.19
N ARG A 462 -18.69 2.80 -2.32
CA ARG A 462 -20.01 2.66 -1.64
C ARG A 462 -21.11 3.46 -2.33
N ARG A 463 -20.70 4.43 -3.20
CA ARG A 463 -21.58 5.25 -4.05
C ARG A 463 -21.17 5.18 -5.52
N SER A 464 -19.89 5.34 -5.82
CA SER A 464 -19.34 5.21 -7.16
C SER A 464 -19.05 3.74 -7.48
N ALA A 465 -19.64 3.19 -8.53
CA ALA A 465 -19.42 1.81 -8.95
C ALA A 465 -18.05 1.62 -9.64
N PRO A 466 -17.39 0.46 -9.52
CA PRO A 466 -16.29 0.09 -10.39
C PRO A 466 -16.73 0.07 -11.84
N TRP A 467 -16.10 0.89 -12.69
CA TRP A 467 -16.54 1.06 -14.08
C TRP A 467 -16.28 -0.17 -14.96
N GLY A 468 -17.23 -0.44 -15.89
CA GLY A 468 -17.06 -1.42 -16.96
C GLY A 468 -16.21 -0.87 -18.11
N ALA A 469 -15.68 -1.72 -18.96
CA ALA A 469 -14.85 -1.34 -20.11
C ALA A 469 -15.43 -1.89 -21.41
N ASP A 470 -15.18 -1.18 -22.53
CA ASP A 470 -15.57 -1.56 -23.90
C ASP A 470 -17.06 -1.97 -24.06
N GLY A 471 -17.96 -1.34 -23.31
CA GLY A 471 -19.40 -1.64 -23.31
C GLY A 471 -19.86 -2.65 -22.28
N GLY A 472 -18.97 -3.10 -21.37
CA GLY A 472 -19.35 -3.90 -20.20
C GLY A 472 -19.97 -3.03 -19.11
N GLU A 473 -20.78 -3.65 -18.26
CA GLU A 473 -21.51 -3.00 -17.18
C GLU A 473 -20.62 -2.76 -15.93
N PRO A 474 -20.93 -1.74 -15.12
CA PRO A 474 -20.22 -1.53 -13.85
C PRO A 474 -20.46 -2.68 -12.86
N GLY A 475 -19.50 -2.92 -11.96
CA GLY A 475 -19.67 -3.81 -10.83
C GLY A 475 -20.60 -3.23 -9.77
N ALA A 476 -21.18 -4.06 -8.89
CA ALA A 476 -21.98 -3.61 -7.78
C ALA A 476 -21.12 -2.84 -6.76
N VAL A 477 -21.66 -1.76 -6.21
CA VAL A 477 -21.03 -1.03 -5.10
C VAL A 477 -20.96 -1.88 -3.83
N GLY A 478 -20.02 -1.58 -2.95
CA GLY A 478 -19.91 -2.23 -1.65
C GLY A 478 -20.90 -1.67 -0.64
N GLU A 479 -21.06 -2.38 0.48
CA GLU A 479 -21.92 -1.98 1.59
C GLU A 479 -21.31 -2.37 2.93
N ASN A 480 -21.58 -1.57 3.96
CA ASN A 480 -21.17 -1.87 5.33
C ASN A 480 -22.41 -1.85 6.23
N TRP A 481 -22.52 -2.82 7.14
CA TRP A 481 -23.66 -2.96 8.03
C TRP A 481 -23.21 -3.31 9.45
N LEU A 482 -23.96 -2.79 10.43
CA LEU A 482 -23.96 -3.26 11.80
C LEU A 482 -25.25 -4.06 12.03
N LEU A 483 -25.14 -5.25 12.61
CA LEU A 483 -26.26 -6.06 13.05
C LEU A 483 -26.20 -6.16 14.58
N PRO A 484 -26.92 -5.29 15.30
CA PRO A 484 -26.95 -5.28 16.75
C PRO A 484 -27.41 -6.63 17.33
N GLY A 485 -26.59 -7.23 18.20
CA GLY A 485 -26.82 -8.57 18.75
C GLY A 485 -26.89 -9.68 17.68
N GLY A 486 -26.42 -9.44 16.46
CA GLY A 486 -26.49 -10.37 15.34
C GLY A 486 -27.89 -10.53 14.72
N ASP A 487 -28.79 -9.61 15.00
CA ASP A 487 -30.19 -9.63 14.55
C ASP A 487 -30.32 -8.93 13.19
N GLU A 488 -30.63 -9.69 12.13
CA GLU A 488 -30.83 -9.18 10.76
C GLU A 488 -31.98 -8.16 10.66
N SER A 489 -33.00 -8.28 11.51
CA SER A 489 -34.15 -7.34 11.50
C SER A 489 -33.79 -5.96 12.03
N ARG A 490 -32.66 -5.83 12.69
CA ARG A 490 -32.12 -4.60 13.28
C ARG A 490 -30.91 -4.06 12.51
N ALA A 491 -30.66 -4.58 11.32
CA ALA A 491 -29.50 -4.19 10.52
C ALA A 491 -29.48 -2.68 10.26
N GLU A 492 -28.36 -2.04 10.56
CA GLU A 492 -28.11 -0.61 10.37
C GLU A 492 -27.03 -0.42 9.30
N ARG A 493 -27.32 0.38 8.26
CA ARG A 493 -26.32 0.67 7.22
C ARG A 493 -25.30 1.66 7.75
N LEU A 494 -24.01 1.29 7.65
CA LEU A 494 -22.90 2.14 8.02
C LEU A 494 -22.38 2.94 6.81
N PRO A 495 -21.85 4.16 7.02
CA PRO A 495 -21.19 4.92 5.96
C PRO A 495 -19.90 4.22 5.48
N ASP A 496 -19.36 4.73 4.39
CA ASP A 496 -18.09 4.24 3.80
C ASP A 496 -16.89 4.42 4.75
N LYS A 497 -16.92 5.46 5.57
CA LYS A 497 -15.93 5.74 6.61
C LYS A 497 -16.64 6.01 7.92
N CYS A 498 -16.31 5.24 8.94
CA CYS A 498 -16.85 5.45 10.30
C CYS A 498 -15.96 4.84 11.36
N THR A 499 -16.02 5.40 12.56
CA THR A 499 -15.50 4.81 13.80
C THR A 499 -16.68 4.69 14.77
N ILE A 500 -16.99 3.46 15.20
CA ILE A 500 -18.15 3.14 16.04
C ILE A 500 -17.76 2.25 17.22
N SER A 501 -18.50 2.34 18.30
CA SER A 501 -18.44 1.37 19.39
C SER A 501 -19.38 0.21 19.10
N VAL A 502 -18.95 -1.00 19.40
CA VAL A 502 -19.71 -2.24 19.23
C VAL A 502 -19.70 -3.05 20.52
N GLU A 503 -20.77 -3.79 20.76
CA GLU A 503 -21.00 -4.56 21.98
C GLU A 503 -20.87 -6.08 21.72
N LEU A 504 -20.84 -6.84 22.79
CA LEU A 504 -20.88 -8.31 22.74
C LEU A 504 -22.08 -8.80 21.91
N GLY A 505 -21.84 -9.63 20.90
CA GLY A 505 -22.84 -10.23 20.04
C GLY A 505 -23.18 -9.42 18.79
N ASP A 506 -22.69 -8.17 18.69
CA ASP A 506 -22.85 -7.38 17.47
C ASP A 506 -22.09 -8.05 16.32
N VAL A 507 -22.63 -7.91 15.10
CA VAL A 507 -21.97 -8.39 13.88
C VAL A 507 -21.68 -7.23 12.95
N VAL A 508 -20.41 -7.09 12.58
CA VAL A 508 -19.99 -6.18 11.51
C VAL A 508 -19.99 -6.95 10.20
N ARG A 509 -20.85 -6.53 9.27
CA ARG A 509 -20.95 -7.10 7.92
C ARG A 509 -20.34 -6.16 6.90
N MET A 510 -19.47 -6.70 6.06
CA MET A 510 -18.89 -6.03 4.91
C MET A 510 -19.24 -6.80 3.64
N LEU A 511 -19.92 -6.12 2.70
CA LEU A 511 -20.16 -6.58 1.33
C LEU A 511 -19.20 -5.81 0.42
N THR A 512 -18.16 -6.47 -0.09
CA THR A 512 -17.18 -5.77 -0.92
C THR A 512 -17.66 -5.59 -2.36
N PRO A 513 -17.15 -4.59 -3.10
CA PRO A 513 -17.56 -4.35 -4.48
C PRO A 513 -17.18 -5.51 -5.41
N GLY A 514 -17.97 -5.71 -6.45
CA GLY A 514 -17.59 -6.50 -7.62
C GLY A 514 -16.66 -5.72 -8.55
N GLY A 515 -16.02 -6.39 -9.50
CA GLY A 515 -15.31 -5.75 -10.61
C GLY A 515 -16.25 -5.40 -11.75
N GLY A 516 -15.89 -4.41 -12.59
CA GLY A 516 -16.63 -4.08 -13.81
C GLY A 516 -16.52 -5.18 -14.87
N GLY A 517 -17.52 -5.30 -15.75
CA GLY A 517 -17.52 -6.19 -16.91
C GLY A 517 -16.72 -5.61 -18.10
N TRP A 518 -16.31 -6.45 -19.02
CA TRP A 518 -15.61 -6.07 -20.25
C TRP A 518 -16.38 -6.54 -21.49
N GLY A 519 -16.52 -5.64 -22.46
CA GLY A 519 -17.24 -5.88 -23.72
C GLY A 519 -18.76 -5.96 -23.55
N PRO A 520 -19.53 -5.79 -24.63
CA PRO A 520 -20.99 -5.90 -24.58
C PRO A 520 -21.44 -7.27 -24.08
N ASP A 521 -22.51 -7.32 -23.30
CA ASP A 521 -23.12 -8.59 -22.89
C ASP A 521 -23.68 -9.32 -24.12
N PRO A 522 -23.24 -10.54 -24.45
CA PRO A 522 -23.75 -11.28 -25.60
C PRO A 522 -25.20 -11.73 -25.45
N HIS A 523 -25.81 -11.56 -24.27
CA HIS A 523 -27.18 -11.97 -23.96
C HIS A 523 -28.17 -10.78 -23.96
N VAL A 524 -27.71 -9.55 -24.17
CA VAL A 524 -28.47 -8.34 -24.41
C VAL A 524 -28.28 -7.87 -25.84
#